data_b5d633779c791ad01a95fff3feddb7cd
#
_entry.id   b5d633779c791ad01a95fff3feddb7cd
#
_cell.length_a   1.000
_cell.length_b   1.000
_cell.length_c   1.000
_cell.angle_alpha   90.00
_cell.angle_beta   90.00
_cell.angle_gamma   90.00
#
_symmetry.space_group_name_H-M   'P 1'
#
loop_
_entity.id
_entity.type
_entity.pdbx_description
1 polymer ?
#
loop_
_entity_poly.entity_id
_entity_poly.type
_entity_poly.pdbx_seq_one_letter_code
_entity_poly.pdbx_strand_id
1 'polypeptide(L)'
;MQLDESIPETLRPPAEAAVSWINETQNQQFELTGLVDYEQALGEDARTGYELGLVLCDGEICVREQVRIQSTDEGYQFSLIEASAREIPPLLDPPEGIRSEWLAGELAKHEFAVLLFYRGLW
;
A
#
# COMPACT_ATOMS: atom_id res chain seq x y z
N MET A 1 13.46 -0.05 13.76
CA MET A 1 12.64 0.61 12.74
C MET A 1 11.33 0.99 13.39
N GLN A 2 11.18 2.26 13.71
CA GLN A 2 9.90 2.75 14.21
C GLN A 2 9.01 2.94 12.97
N LEU A 3 8.02 2.07 12.83
CA LEU A 3 6.90 2.35 11.95
C LEU A 3 6.12 3.48 12.62
N ASP A 4 6.35 4.69 12.18
CA ASP A 4 5.54 5.81 12.60
C ASP A 4 4.22 5.69 11.83
N GLU A 5 3.23 5.07 12.47
CA GLU A 5 1.86 4.99 11.95
C GLU A 5 1.12 6.33 12.09
N SER A 6 1.84 7.38 12.44
CA SER A 6 1.23 8.70 12.58
C SER A 6 0.92 9.29 11.21
N ILE A 7 -0.36 9.33 10.90
CA ILE A 7 -0.86 10.02 9.71
C ILE A 7 -0.75 11.53 9.96
N PRO A 8 -0.05 12.28 9.09
CA PRO A 8 0.01 13.74 9.21
C PRO A 8 -1.39 14.36 9.28
N GLU A 9 -1.62 15.24 10.23
CA GLU A 9 -2.94 15.85 10.43
C GLU A 9 -3.48 16.58 9.20
N THR A 10 -2.59 17.14 8.38
CA THR A 10 -2.95 17.82 7.14
C THR A 10 -3.46 16.87 6.07
N LEU A 11 -3.03 15.61 6.07
CA LEU A 11 -3.41 14.59 5.09
C LEU A 11 -4.54 13.68 5.59
N ARG A 12 -4.84 13.71 6.89
CA ARG A 12 -5.89 12.87 7.48
C ARG A 12 -7.27 13.10 6.85
N PRO A 13 -7.80 14.34 6.76
CA PRO A 13 -9.12 14.56 6.18
C PRO A 13 -9.27 14.06 4.74
N PRO A 14 -8.36 14.38 3.80
CA PRO A 14 -8.46 13.86 2.45
C PRO A 14 -8.26 12.35 2.37
N ALA A 15 -7.40 11.77 3.22
CA ALA A 15 -7.18 10.31 3.24
C ALA A 15 -8.44 9.57 3.74
N GLU A 16 -9.08 10.03 4.80
CA GLU A 16 -10.33 9.44 5.31
C GLU A 16 -11.48 9.58 4.29
N ALA A 17 -11.56 10.72 3.61
CA ALA A 17 -12.52 10.91 2.53
C ALA A 17 -12.28 9.94 1.37
N ALA A 18 -11.03 9.69 1.01
CA ALA A 18 -10.65 8.71 -0.01
C ALA A 18 -11.04 7.28 0.40
N VAL A 19 -10.84 6.91 1.66
CA VAL A 19 -11.26 5.59 2.18
C VAL A 19 -12.77 5.41 2.09
N SER A 20 -13.54 6.43 2.47
CA SER A 20 -15.00 6.40 2.35
C SER A 20 -15.44 6.21 0.90
N TRP A 21 -14.80 6.92 -0.03
CA TRP A 21 -15.06 6.77 -1.45
C TRP A 21 -14.71 5.36 -1.98
N ILE A 22 -13.58 4.79 -1.55
CA ILE A 22 -13.19 3.42 -1.92
C ILE A 22 -14.21 2.41 -1.39
N ASN A 23 -14.61 2.54 -0.13
CA ASN A 23 -15.58 1.66 0.50
C ASN A 23 -16.93 1.68 -0.22
N GLU A 24 -17.41 2.86 -0.61
CA GLU A 24 -18.65 3.02 -1.37
C GLU A 24 -18.53 2.43 -2.79
N THR A 25 -17.41 2.69 -3.46
CA THR A 25 -17.20 2.27 -4.85
C THR A 25 -17.00 0.77 -4.98
N GLN A 26 -16.26 0.17 -4.03
CA GLN A 26 -15.91 -1.25 -4.06
C GLN A 26 -16.78 -2.12 -3.13
N ASN A 27 -17.74 -1.54 -2.44
CA ASN A 27 -18.57 -2.21 -1.43
C ASN A 27 -17.72 -2.97 -0.39
N GLN A 28 -16.76 -2.25 0.20
CA GLN A 28 -15.83 -2.75 1.22
C GLN A 28 -16.02 -2.00 2.54
N GLN A 29 -15.35 -2.49 3.58
CA GLN A 29 -15.36 -1.89 4.91
C GLN A 29 -13.92 -1.77 5.43
N PHE A 30 -13.09 -1.07 4.68
CA PHE A 30 -11.72 -0.81 5.08
C PHE A 30 -11.62 0.32 6.10
N GLU A 31 -10.64 0.20 6.97
CA GLU A 31 -10.19 1.26 7.86
C GLU A 31 -8.82 1.77 7.41
N LEU A 32 -8.60 3.06 7.50
CA LEU A 32 -7.31 3.68 7.24
C LEU A 32 -6.37 3.39 8.40
N THR A 33 -5.29 2.66 8.15
CA THR A 33 -4.29 2.33 9.17
C THR A 33 -2.97 3.06 8.99
N GLY A 34 -2.68 3.59 7.82
CA GLY A 34 -1.45 4.33 7.55
C GLY A 34 -1.41 4.93 6.17
N LEU A 35 -0.37 5.72 5.92
CA LEU A 35 -0.04 6.27 4.62
C LEU A 35 1.37 5.84 4.23
N VAL A 36 1.58 5.66 2.93
CA VAL A 36 2.89 5.39 2.33
C VAL A 36 3.15 6.36 1.18
N ASP A 37 4.42 6.70 0.96
CA ASP A 37 4.85 7.59 -0.13
C ASP A 37 4.12 8.95 -0.12
N TYR A 38 3.92 9.52 1.05
CA TYR A 38 3.14 10.75 1.23
C TYR A 38 3.97 12.04 1.31
N GLU A 39 5.30 11.96 1.28
CA GLU A 39 6.19 13.10 1.43
C GLU A 39 5.97 14.14 0.33
N GLN A 40 5.71 13.70 -0.88
CA GLN A 40 5.40 14.59 -2.00
C GLN A 40 4.09 15.34 -1.78
N ALA A 41 3.10 14.68 -1.23
CA ALA A 41 1.79 15.27 -0.96
C ALA A 41 1.84 16.42 0.06
N LEU A 42 2.83 16.39 0.96
CA LEU A 42 3.02 17.48 1.94
C LEU A 42 3.51 18.78 1.31
N GLY A 43 4.16 18.71 0.16
CA GLY A 43 4.70 19.87 -0.56
C GLY A 43 3.86 20.34 -1.74
N GLU A 44 2.81 19.62 -2.11
CA GLU A 44 1.99 19.93 -3.27
C GLU A 44 0.72 20.71 -2.93
N ASP A 45 0.29 21.56 -3.87
CA ASP A 45 -0.97 22.26 -3.76
C ASP A 45 -2.12 21.26 -3.97
N ALA A 46 -3.03 21.18 -3.01
CA ALA A 46 -4.20 20.33 -3.06
C ALA A 46 -5.10 20.57 -4.29
N ARG A 47 -5.03 21.76 -4.90
CA ARG A 47 -5.78 22.11 -6.11
C ARG A 47 -5.23 21.48 -7.37
N THR A 48 -3.92 21.30 -7.45
CA THR A 48 -3.27 20.65 -8.59
C THR A 48 -3.39 19.13 -8.53
N GLY A 49 -3.73 18.60 -7.37
CA GLY A 49 -3.83 17.18 -7.12
C GLY A 49 -2.50 16.54 -6.72
N TYR A 50 -2.58 15.51 -5.92
CA TYR A 50 -1.43 14.73 -5.45
C TYR A 50 -1.82 13.27 -5.32
N GLU A 51 -0.82 12.41 -5.19
CA GLU A 51 -1.00 10.99 -5.02
C GLU A 51 -0.71 10.59 -3.58
N LEU A 52 -1.55 9.71 -3.04
CA LEU A 52 -1.37 9.10 -1.73
C LEU A 52 -1.43 7.59 -1.83
N GLY A 53 -0.51 6.93 -1.16
CA GLY A 53 -0.60 5.50 -0.88
C GLY A 53 -1.36 5.30 0.44
N LEU A 54 -2.50 4.63 0.38
CA LEU A 54 -3.32 4.29 1.54
C LEU A 54 -3.06 2.86 1.96
N VAL A 55 -2.84 2.64 3.25
CA VAL A 55 -2.83 1.30 3.84
C VAL A 55 -4.19 1.08 4.49
N LEU A 56 -4.94 0.14 3.94
CA LEU A 56 -6.32 -0.14 4.29
C LEU A 56 -6.44 -1.55 4.86
N CYS A 57 -7.07 -1.70 6.01
CA CYS A 57 -7.28 -2.99 6.65
C CYS A 57 -8.75 -3.22 6.96
N ASP A 58 -9.21 -4.46 6.78
CA ASP A 58 -10.57 -4.90 7.13
C ASP A 58 -10.63 -5.77 8.40
N GLY A 59 -9.54 -5.84 9.14
CA GLY A 59 -9.39 -6.66 10.33
C GLY A 59 -8.58 -7.94 10.10
N GLU A 60 -8.61 -8.52 8.93
CA GLU A 60 -7.85 -9.72 8.56
C GLU A 60 -6.78 -9.44 7.51
N ILE A 61 -7.13 -8.68 6.50
CA ILE A 61 -6.29 -8.38 5.34
C ILE A 61 -6.01 -6.89 5.31
N CYS A 62 -4.77 -6.53 5.00
CA CYS A 62 -4.37 -5.17 4.69
C CYS A 62 -3.97 -5.08 3.23
N VAL A 63 -4.45 -4.06 2.55
CA VAL A 63 -4.12 -3.78 1.14
C VAL A 63 -3.57 -2.37 1.03
N ARG A 64 -2.78 -2.15 -0.01
CA ARG A 64 -2.32 -0.83 -0.40
C ARG A 64 -3.09 -0.38 -1.63
N GLU A 65 -3.67 0.80 -1.55
CA GLU A 65 -4.30 1.46 -2.69
C GLU A 65 -3.62 2.81 -2.96
N GLN A 66 -3.31 3.06 -4.21
CA GLN A 66 -2.77 4.33 -4.65
C GLN A 66 -3.91 5.17 -5.21
N VAL A 67 -4.11 6.35 -4.64
CA VAL A 67 -5.17 7.27 -5.08
C VAL A 67 -4.59 8.61 -5.47
N ARG A 68 -5.16 9.21 -6.49
CA ARG A 68 -4.96 10.62 -6.81
C ARG A 68 -6.10 11.41 -6.20
N ILE A 69 -5.75 12.43 -5.46
CA ILE A 69 -6.69 13.31 -4.75
C ILE A 69 -6.54 14.72 -5.30
N GLN A 70 -7.65 15.32 -5.68
CA GLN A 70 -7.70 16.71 -6.11
C GLN A 70 -8.78 17.44 -5.32
N SER A 71 -8.41 18.55 -4.70
CA SER A 71 -9.36 19.42 -4.00
C SER A 71 -10.07 20.33 -5.02
N THR A 72 -11.38 20.35 -4.95
CA THR A 72 -12.25 21.21 -5.77
C THR A 72 -13.15 22.06 -4.90
N ASP A 73 -13.82 23.04 -5.48
CA ASP A 73 -14.77 23.90 -4.75
C ASP A 73 -15.98 23.12 -4.18
N GLU A 74 -16.27 21.94 -4.75
CA GLU A 74 -17.34 21.05 -4.30
C GLU A 74 -16.88 19.94 -3.35
N GLY A 75 -15.57 19.85 -3.08
CA GLY A 75 -14.98 18.82 -2.23
C GLY A 75 -13.76 18.15 -2.87
N TYR A 76 -13.58 16.86 -2.64
CA TYR A 76 -12.46 16.10 -3.19
C TYR A 76 -12.92 15.28 -4.39
N GLN A 77 -12.05 15.19 -5.39
CA GLN A 77 -12.15 14.21 -6.48
C GLN A 77 -11.08 13.14 -6.30
N PHE A 78 -11.49 11.89 -6.47
CA PHE A 78 -10.64 10.72 -6.30
C PHE A 78 -10.56 9.90 -7.56
N SER A 79 -9.39 9.34 -7.83
CA SER A 79 -9.20 8.30 -8.85
C SER A 79 -8.20 7.28 -8.35
N LEU A 80 -8.47 6.00 -8.61
CA LEU A 80 -7.52 4.93 -8.35
C LEU A 80 -6.44 4.94 -9.42
N ILE A 81 -5.21 4.78 -8.96
CA ILE A 81 -4.05 4.60 -9.84
C ILE A 81 -3.67 3.12 -9.75
N GLU A 82 -3.66 2.45 -10.89
CA GLU A 82 -3.07 1.11 -10.93
C GLU A 82 -1.59 1.22 -10.54
N ALA A 83 -1.29 0.80 -9.31
CA ALA A 83 0.08 0.62 -8.91
C ALA A 83 0.67 -0.45 -9.81
N SER A 84 1.71 -0.11 -10.57
CA SER A 84 2.52 -1.12 -11.24
C SER A 84 2.93 -2.12 -10.17
N ALA A 85 2.57 -3.39 -10.34
CA ALA A 85 2.95 -4.45 -9.44
C ALA A 85 4.48 -4.37 -9.25
N ARG A 86 4.93 -4.22 -8.00
CA ARG A 86 6.36 -4.24 -7.72
C ARG A 86 6.87 -5.61 -8.12
N GLU A 87 7.85 -5.63 -9.01
CA GLU A 87 8.50 -6.86 -9.41
C GLU A 87 9.22 -7.45 -8.22
N ILE A 88 8.73 -8.59 -7.73
CA ILE A 88 9.37 -9.33 -6.64
C ILE A 88 10.58 -10.04 -7.23
N PRO A 89 11.80 -9.82 -6.70
CA PRO A 89 12.96 -10.55 -7.19
C PRO A 89 12.75 -12.06 -7.08
N PRO A 90 13.00 -12.85 -8.14
CA PRO A 90 12.69 -14.28 -8.17
C PRO A 90 13.38 -15.11 -7.09
N LEU A 91 14.48 -14.61 -6.52
CA LEU A 91 15.24 -15.28 -5.45
C LEU A 91 14.68 -15.01 -4.05
N LEU A 92 13.75 -14.07 -3.90
CA LEU A 92 13.18 -13.70 -2.60
C LEU A 92 11.79 -14.31 -2.35
N ASP A 93 11.19 -14.89 -3.40
CA ASP A 93 9.87 -15.47 -3.29
C ASP A 93 9.86 -16.83 -4.01
N PRO A 94 9.26 -17.89 -3.42
CA PRO A 94 9.21 -19.17 -4.09
C PRO A 94 8.42 -19.04 -5.39
N PRO A 95 8.87 -19.66 -6.49
CA PRO A 95 8.15 -19.66 -7.75
C PRO A 95 6.74 -20.24 -7.59
N GLU A 96 5.79 -19.65 -8.30
CA GLU A 96 4.41 -20.09 -8.28
C GLU A 96 4.32 -21.57 -8.71
N GLY A 97 3.66 -22.40 -7.92
CA GLY A 97 3.47 -23.83 -8.18
C GLY A 97 4.58 -24.77 -7.66
N ILE A 98 5.77 -24.26 -7.29
CA ILE A 98 6.89 -25.07 -6.78
C ILE A 98 7.17 -24.74 -5.32
N ARG A 99 6.21 -24.98 -4.44
CA ARG A 99 6.34 -24.52 -3.05
C ARG A 99 6.89 -25.58 -2.08
N SER A 100 6.59 -26.87 -2.30
CA SER A 100 6.87 -27.92 -1.32
C SER A 100 8.34 -28.30 -1.21
N GLU A 101 9.13 -28.19 -2.27
CA GLU A 101 10.53 -28.61 -2.31
C GLU A 101 11.50 -27.47 -2.65
N TRP A 102 10.97 -26.28 -2.89
CA TRP A 102 11.76 -25.12 -3.30
C TRP A 102 12.88 -24.80 -2.30
N LEU A 103 12.55 -24.73 -1.01
CA LEU A 103 13.51 -24.37 0.03
C LEU A 103 14.62 -25.40 0.15
N ALA A 104 14.29 -26.68 0.10
CA ALA A 104 15.29 -27.76 0.13
C ALA A 104 16.25 -27.68 -1.07
N GLY A 105 15.73 -27.36 -2.25
CA GLY A 105 16.52 -27.13 -3.45
C GLY A 105 17.46 -25.95 -3.35
N GLU A 106 17.00 -24.84 -2.76
CA GLU A 106 17.83 -23.66 -2.55
C GLU A 106 18.90 -23.85 -1.48
N LEU A 107 18.57 -24.53 -0.38
CA LEU A 107 19.54 -24.84 0.67
C LEU A 107 20.68 -25.74 0.17
N ALA A 108 20.42 -26.60 -0.80
CA ALA A 108 21.47 -27.46 -1.40
C ALA A 108 22.47 -26.68 -2.26
N LYS A 109 22.10 -25.47 -2.73
CA LYS A 109 22.95 -24.62 -3.59
C LYS A 109 23.79 -23.61 -2.81
N HIS A 110 23.43 -23.33 -1.57
CA HIS A 110 24.03 -22.25 -0.77
C HIS A 110 24.47 -22.77 0.60
N GLU A 111 25.40 -22.08 1.23
CA GLU A 111 25.87 -22.44 2.59
C GLU A 111 24.80 -22.17 3.64
N PHE A 112 24.00 -21.14 3.44
CA PHE A 112 22.86 -20.80 4.31
C PHE A 112 21.80 -20.03 3.52
N ALA A 113 20.62 -19.94 4.07
CA ALA A 113 19.50 -19.12 3.55
C ALA A 113 18.94 -18.22 4.65
N VAL A 114 18.55 -17.02 4.28
CA VAL A 114 17.81 -16.10 5.16
C VAL A 114 16.37 -16.04 4.67
N LEU A 115 15.46 -16.39 5.56
CA LEU A 115 14.02 -16.32 5.30
C LEU A 115 13.46 -15.05 5.91
N LEU A 116 12.84 -14.21 5.09
CA LEU A 116 12.14 -13.01 5.50
C LEU A 116 10.64 -13.23 5.36
N PHE A 117 9.94 -13.12 6.47
CA PHE A 117 8.48 -13.16 6.49
C PHE A 117 7.96 -11.74 6.61
N TYR A 118 7.08 -11.35 5.71
CA TYR A 118 6.52 -10.00 5.67
C TYR A 118 5.02 -10.04 5.34
N ARG A 119 4.35 -8.99 5.69
CA ARG A 119 2.89 -8.89 5.55
C ARG A 119 2.44 -8.30 4.22
N GLY A 120 3.30 -7.50 3.60
CA GLY A 120 3.03 -6.86 2.33
C GLY A 120 4.25 -6.14 1.78
N LEU A 121 4.15 -5.69 0.56
CA LEU A 121 5.22 -5.00 -0.18
C LEU A 121 5.02 -3.47 -0.19
N TRP A 122 4.71 -2.89 0.93
CA TRP A 122 4.56 -1.43 1.05
C TRP A 122 5.57 -0.81 1.99
#